data_77f5780a228619ae083b5b8235d71fac
#
_entry.id   77f5780a228619ae083b5b8235d71fac
#
_cell.length_a   1.000
_cell.length_b   1.000
_cell.length_c   1.000
_cell.angle_alpha   90.00
_cell.angle_beta   90.00
_cell.angle_gamma   90.00
#
_symmetry.space_group_name_H-M   'P 1'
#
loop_
_entity.id
_entity.type
_entity.pdbx_description
1 polymer ?
#
loop_
_entity_poly.entity_id
_entity_poly.type
_entity_poly.pdbx_seq_one_letter_code
_entity_poly.pdbx_strand_id
1 'polypeptide(L)'
;MTLAAHLRCLPLALLLSSSLAIAADTPFVARDLIGDGAFTHNAEGPATGPDGALYAVNLGKDGTIARIALQADGSARAEVFVTLPAGSTGNGIRFRDGTMYVADYTGHKILQVNMQTRAVSTFAALPEADGPNDLALAPDGSFYASDPNWKDNGGRLWHIGRDGAVRLLEAGMTTPNGLDVSPDGKQLYVNESMSRKVWAYDRGSDGSLRNKRLLISFPDFGMDGMRCDADGNLYIARYDAGQIAVVSPQGKLLRTVALKGRKASNVAFGGADGKQVFVTLQDRGAVETFRSDRRGRETGH
;
A
#
# COMPACT_ATOMS: atom_id res chain seq x y z
N MET A 1 -35.19 -54.09 -58.37
CA MET A 1 -34.70 -52.71 -58.24
C MET A 1 -34.51 -52.46 -56.73
N THR A 2 -33.30 -52.60 -56.23
CA THR A 2 -32.95 -52.45 -54.84
C THR A 2 -32.14 -51.13 -54.64
N LEU A 3 -32.72 -50.20 -53.91
CA LEU A 3 -32.06 -48.94 -53.52
C LEU A 3 -31.13 -49.18 -52.34
N ALA A 4 -29.85 -48.96 -52.52
CA ALA A 4 -28.87 -48.96 -51.44
C ALA A 4 -28.79 -47.54 -50.84
N ALA A 5 -29.07 -47.40 -49.53
CA ALA A 5 -28.89 -46.18 -48.77
C ALA A 5 -27.46 -46.09 -48.24
N HIS A 6 -26.71 -45.08 -48.66
CA HIS A 6 -25.37 -44.77 -48.08
C HIS A 6 -25.52 -43.89 -46.84
N LEU A 7 -25.25 -44.50 -45.65
CA LEU A 7 -25.08 -43.74 -44.43
C LEU A 7 -23.69 -43.06 -44.43
N ARG A 8 -23.65 -41.74 -44.41
CA ARG A 8 -22.43 -40.97 -44.23
C ARG A 8 -22.25 -40.74 -42.72
N CYS A 9 -21.23 -41.38 -42.11
CA CYS A 9 -20.77 -41.04 -40.77
C CYS A 9 -19.97 -39.74 -40.82
N LEU A 10 -20.42 -38.65 -40.13
CA LEU A 10 -19.61 -37.50 -39.82
C LEU A 10 -18.72 -37.80 -38.59
N PRO A 11 -17.44 -37.48 -38.60
CA PRO A 11 -16.62 -37.57 -37.41
C PRO A 11 -16.95 -36.42 -36.45
N LEU A 12 -17.33 -36.75 -35.24
CA LEU A 12 -17.49 -35.82 -34.13
C LEU A 12 -16.08 -35.40 -33.62
N ALA A 13 -15.66 -34.18 -33.97
CA ALA A 13 -14.43 -33.60 -33.45
C ALA A 13 -14.64 -33.20 -31.99
N LEU A 14 -14.08 -33.95 -31.07
CA LEU A 14 -14.01 -33.58 -29.66
C LEU A 14 -12.99 -32.43 -29.50
N LEU A 15 -13.49 -31.21 -29.31
CA LEU A 15 -12.69 -30.05 -28.87
C LEU A 15 -12.35 -30.27 -27.39
N LEU A 16 -11.15 -30.75 -27.10
CA LEU A 16 -10.54 -30.71 -25.76
C LEU A 16 -10.19 -29.26 -25.47
N SER A 17 -11.03 -28.55 -24.72
CA SER A 17 -10.66 -27.29 -24.07
C SER A 17 -9.71 -27.61 -22.93
N SER A 18 -8.40 -27.46 -23.15
CA SER A 18 -7.41 -27.44 -22.09
C SER A 18 -7.60 -26.16 -21.28
N SER A 19 -8.34 -26.23 -20.17
CA SER A 19 -8.29 -25.18 -19.16
C SER A 19 -6.88 -25.21 -18.54
N LEU A 20 -6.05 -24.23 -18.89
CA LEU A 20 -4.83 -23.94 -18.13
C LEU A 20 -5.30 -23.58 -16.70
N ALA A 21 -5.18 -24.51 -15.79
CA ALA A 21 -5.28 -24.24 -14.38
C ALA A 21 -4.07 -23.35 -14.03
N ILE A 22 -4.31 -22.05 -13.85
CA ILE A 22 -3.32 -21.15 -13.23
C ILE A 22 -3.08 -21.75 -11.85
N ALA A 23 -1.85 -22.21 -11.60
CA ALA A 23 -1.46 -22.71 -10.29
C ALA A 23 -1.78 -21.61 -9.27
N ALA A 24 -2.67 -21.90 -8.32
CA ALA A 24 -3.00 -20.96 -7.27
C ALA A 24 -1.71 -20.61 -6.52
N ASP A 25 -1.37 -19.32 -6.45
CA ASP A 25 -0.20 -18.85 -5.72
C ASP A 25 -0.22 -19.38 -4.29
N THR A 26 0.84 -20.04 -3.85
CA THR A 26 0.98 -20.51 -2.48
C THR A 26 0.91 -19.30 -1.54
N PRO A 27 -0.01 -19.26 -0.56
CA PRO A 27 -0.13 -18.13 0.33
C PRO A 27 1.19 -17.84 1.06
N PHE A 28 1.51 -16.55 1.22
CA PHE A 28 2.68 -16.04 1.93
C PHE A 28 4.04 -16.44 1.34
N VAL A 29 4.08 -16.75 0.05
CA VAL A 29 5.32 -16.93 -0.73
C VAL A 29 5.45 -15.76 -1.69
N ALA A 30 6.48 -14.92 -1.47
CA ALA A 30 6.71 -13.72 -2.27
C ALA A 30 7.38 -14.06 -3.61
N ARG A 31 7.02 -13.32 -4.65
CA ARG A 31 7.62 -13.35 -5.98
C ARG A 31 7.72 -11.96 -6.57
N ASP A 32 8.57 -11.80 -7.57
CA ASP A 32 8.65 -10.55 -8.30
C ASP A 32 7.33 -10.27 -9.06
N LEU A 33 6.88 -9.03 -9.01
CA LEU A 33 5.81 -8.49 -9.85
C LEU A 33 6.39 -7.51 -10.87
N ILE A 34 7.20 -6.57 -10.42
CA ILE A 34 8.00 -5.66 -11.24
C ILE A 34 9.46 -5.89 -10.89
N GLY A 35 10.29 -6.12 -11.89
CA GLY A 35 11.72 -6.45 -11.73
C GLY A 35 12.58 -5.28 -11.28
N ASP A 36 13.85 -5.58 -11.03
CA ASP A 36 14.86 -4.67 -10.50
C ASP A 36 15.07 -3.44 -11.37
N GLY A 37 15.30 -2.29 -10.73
CA GLY A 37 15.67 -1.04 -11.38
C GLY A 37 14.53 -0.33 -12.12
N ALA A 38 13.29 -0.81 -12.01
CA ALA A 38 12.15 -0.11 -12.60
C ALA A 38 11.82 1.19 -11.85
N PHE A 39 11.95 1.17 -10.54
CA PHE A 39 11.79 2.33 -9.66
C PHE A 39 13.12 2.85 -9.18
N THR A 40 13.15 4.09 -8.70
CA THR A 40 14.30 4.63 -7.99
C THR A 40 14.45 3.95 -6.62
N HIS A 41 15.54 4.26 -5.91
CA HIS A 41 15.71 3.85 -4.51
C HIS A 41 14.70 4.51 -3.53
N ASN A 42 13.81 5.36 -4.05
CA ASN A 42 12.66 5.94 -3.33
C ASN A 42 11.33 5.26 -3.72
N ALA A 43 11.36 4.00 -4.17
CA ALA A 43 10.16 3.20 -4.44
C ALA A 43 9.27 3.15 -3.19
N GLU A 44 8.03 3.68 -3.27
CA GLU A 44 7.14 3.87 -2.13
C GLU A 44 5.66 3.93 -2.54
N GLY A 45 4.79 4.10 -1.53
CA GLY A 45 3.41 4.46 -1.66
C GLY A 45 2.55 3.52 -2.48
N PRO A 46 2.66 2.18 -2.36
CA PRO A 46 1.78 1.29 -3.10
C PRO A 46 0.33 1.47 -2.63
N ALA A 47 -0.59 1.57 -3.59
CA ALA A 47 -2.03 1.62 -3.32
C ALA A 47 -2.81 1.08 -4.51
N THR A 48 -3.86 0.31 -4.27
CA THR A 48 -4.77 -0.15 -5.33
C THR A 48 -5.82 0.91 -5.61
N GLY A 49 -5.88 1.32 -6.87
CA GLY A 49 -6.84 2.32 -7.32
C GLY A 49 -8.23 1.77 -7.61
N PRO A 50 -9.21 2.65 -7.86
CA PRO A 50 -10.59 2.26 -8.15
C PRO A 50 -10.75 1.47 -9.46
N ASP A 51 -9.75 1.51 -10.34
CA ASP A 51 -9.67 0.74 -11.57
C ASP A 51 -9.02 -0.64 -11.39
N GLY A 52 -8.71 -1.03 -10.14
CA GLY A 52 -8.06 -2.29 -9.79
C GLY A 52 -6.56 -2.35 -10.09
N ALA A 53 -5.97 -1.31 -10.68
CA ALA A 53 -4.54 -1.23 -10.90
C ALA A 53 -3.80 -0.85 -9.61
N LEU A 54 -2.56 -1.30 -9.48
CA LEU A 54 -1.66 -0.83 -8.43
C LEU A 54 -1.02 0.48 -8.86
N TYR A 55 -0.89 1.42 -7.93
CA TYR A 55 -0.12 2.66 -8.10
C TYR A 55 1.04 2.68 -7.12
N ALA A 56 2.16 3.26 -7.52
CA ALA A 56 3.34 3.42 -6.68
C ALA A 56 4.15 4.64 -7.14
N VAL A 57 4.90 5.27 -6.25
CA VAL A 57 5.68 6.46 -6.59
C VAL A 57 7.07 6.12 -7.09
N ASN A 58 7.65 7.05 -7.89
CA ASN A 58 9.06 7.11 -8.30
C ASN A 58 9.47 6.05 -9.34
N LEU A 59 8.61 5.75 -10.33
CA LEU A 59 8.94 4.92 -11.49
C LEU A 59 9.96 5.64 -12.39
N GLY A 60 11.12 5.04 -12.60
CA GLY A 60 12.20 5.53 -13.46
C GLY A 60 12.90 6.77 -12.96
N LYS A 61 12.18 7.71 -12.33
CA LYS A 61 12.72 8.91 -11.69
C LYS A 61 11.83 9.37 -10.55
N ASP A 62 12.38 10.11 -9.61
CA ASP A 62 11.62 10.72 -8.53
C ASP A 62 10.59 11.75 -9.05
N GLY A 63 9.49 11.90 -8.31
CA GLY A 63 8.40 12.78 -8.68
C GLY A 63 7.46 12.21 -9.74
N THR A 64 7.51 10.90 -10.03
CA THR A 64 6.53 10.22 -10.88
C THR A 64 5.62 9.32 -10.06
N ILE A 65 4.42 9.04 -10.56
CA ILE A 65 3.53 7.98 -10.05
C ILE A 65 3.30 6.99 -11.18
N ALA A 66 3.58 5.72 -10.90
CA ALA A 66 3.29 4.61 -11.79
C ALA A 66 1.83 4.17 -11.71
N ARG A 67 1.29 3.68 -12.83
CA ARG A 67 0.16 2.77 -12.88
C ARG A 67 0.68 1.39 -13.29
N ILE A 68 0.40 0.39 -12.49
CA ILE A 68 0.85 -0.99 -12.67
C ILE A 68 -0.39 -1.84 -12.96
N ALA A 69 -0.56 -2.20 -14.23
CA ALA A 69 -1.69 -3.02 -14.67
C ALA A 69 -1.36 -4.50 -14.51
N LEU A 70 -2.16 -5.20 -13.70
CA LEU A 70 -2.06 -6.65 -13.52
C LEU A 70 -2.64 -7.36 -14.76
N GLN A 71 -1.96 -8.37 -15.24
CA GLN A 71 -2.39 -9.18 -16.40
C GLN A 71 -2.98 -10.51 -15.92
N ALA A 72 -3.80 -11.13 -16.77
CA ALA A 72 -4.46 -12.40 -16.46
C ALA A 72 -3.46 -13.56 -16.27
N ASP A 73 -2.26 -13.48 -16.83
CA ASP A 73 -1.17 -14.45 -16.67
C ASP A 73 -0.34 -14.25 -15.40
N GLY A 74 -0.74 -13.29 -14.54
CA GLY A 74 -0.03 -12.94 -13.31
C GLY A 74 1.19 -12.04 -13.49
N SER A 75 1.50 -11.62 -14.72
CA SER A 75 2.48 -10.57 -14.98
C SER A 75 1.90 -9.18 -14.72
N ALA A 76 2.75 -8.15 -14.77
CA ALA A 76 2.30 -6.77 -14.65
C ALA A 76 3.10 -5.85 -15.56
N ARG A 77 2.46 -4.75 -15.95
CA ARG A 77 3.10 -3.69 -16.75
C ARG A 77 2.99 -2.37 -15.99
N ALA A 78 4.14 -1.74 -15.74
CA ALA A 78 4.24 -0.41 -15.16
C ALA A 78 4.39 0.65 -16.26
N GLU A 79 3.68 1.75 -16.11
CA GLU A 79 3.81 2.95 -16.94
C GLU A 79 3.66 4.19 -16.07
N VAL A 80 4.25 5.32 -16.49
CA VAL A 80 4.07 6.58 -15.78
C VAL A 80 2.62 7.05 -15.96
N PHE A 81 1.89 7.14 -14.84
CA PHE A 81 0.53 7.67 -14.82
C PHE A 81 0.52 9.20 -14.80
N VAL A 82 1.32 9.79 -13.91
CA VAL A 82 1.43 11.26 -13.78
C VAL A 82 2.83 11.64 -13.29
N THR A 83 3.29 12.82 -13.70
CA THR A 83 4.46 13.47 -13.11
C THR A 83 3.97 14.57 -12.17
N LEU A 84 4.47 14.56 -10.95
CA LEU A 84 4.15 15.54 -9.92
C LEU A 84 4.78 16.92 -10.25
N PRO A 85 4.29 18.02 -9.68
CA PRO A 85 4.88 19.34 -9.85
C PRO A 85 6.36 19.36 -9.46
N ALA A 86 7.13 20.29 -10.06
CA ALA A 86 8.54 20.45 -9.74
C ALA A 86 8.74 20.69 -8.24
N GLY A 87 9.73 20.01 -7.64
CA GLY A 87 10.01 20.05 -6.21
C GLY A 87 9.13 19.13 -5.35
N SER A 88 8.25 18.33 -5.97
CA SER A 88 7.43 17.33 -5.29
C SER A 88 8.01 15.92 -5.44
N THR A 89 8.07 15.19 -4.34
CA THR A 89 8.39 13.76 -4.32
C THR A 89 7.29 13.05 -3.54
N GLY A 90 6.49 12.26 -4.25
CA GLY A 90 5.42 11.49 -3.62
C GLY A 90 5.98 10.39 -2.72
N ASN A 91 5.21 10.09 -1.66
CA ASN A 91 5.43 8.96 -0.77
C ASN A 91 4.12 8.19 -0.63
N GLY A 92 3.45 8.13 0.53
CA GLY A 92 2.22 7.38 0.71
C GLY A 92 1.07 7.81 -0.22
N ILE A 93 0.36 6.85 -0.80
CA ILE A 93 -0.84 7.07 -1.63
C ILE A 93 -2.06 6.48 -0.94
N ARG A 94 -3.21 7.18 -1.03
CA ARG A 94 -4.54 6.68 -0.70
C ARG A 94 -5.56 7.14 -1.73
N PHE A 95 -6.63 6.37 -1.84
CA PHE A 95 -7.78 6.72 -2.68
C PHE A 95 -9.00 7.02 -1.81
N ARG A 96 -9.74 8.05 -2.19
CA ARG A 96 -11.02 8.41 -1.59
C ARG A 96 -11.94 8.98 -2.67
N ASP A 97 -13.14 8.43 -2.79
CA ASP A 97 -14.17 8.91 -3.73
C ASP A 97 -13.63 9.07 -5.17
N GLY A 98 -12.83 8.11 -5.65
CA GLY A 98 -12.25 8.13 -6.99
C GLY A 98 -11.12 9.16 -7.20
N THR A 99 -10.63 9.79 -6.15
CA THR A 99 -9.49 10.72 -6.17
C THR A 99 -8.28 10.10 -5.49
N MET A 100 -7.09 10.26 -6.07
CA MET A 100 -5.83 9.86 -5.45
C MET A 100 -5.31 10.99 -4.56
N TYR A 101 -4.89 10.66 -3.35
CA TYR A 101 -4.20 11.55 -2.41
C TYR A 101 -2.79 11.05 -2.19
N VAL A 102 -1.83 11.98 -2.19
CA VAL A 102 -0.40 11.65 -2.14
C VAL A 102 0.27 12.51 -1.08
N ALA A 103 0.96 11.88 -0.15
CA ALA A 103 1.87 12.59 0.74
C ALA A 103 3.05 13.10 -0.10
N ASP A 104 3.21 14.41 -0.18
CA ASP A 104 4.32 15.06 -0.90
C ASP A 104 5.43 15.37 0.09
N TYR A 105 6.38 14.44 0.16
CA TYR A 105 7.46 14.46 1.13
C TYR A 105 8.30 15.74 1.07
N THR A 106 8.75 16.11 -0.13
CA THR A 106 9.59 17.30 -0.33
C THR A 106 8.78 18.60 -0.47
N GLY A 107 7.50 18.49 -0.82
CA GLY A 107 6.62 19.62 -0.99
C GLY A 107 5.86 20.03 0.28
N HIS A 108 5.98 19.27 1.38
CA HIS A 108 5.36 19.53 2.68
C HIS A 108 3.85 19.77 2.59
N LYS A 109 3.15 18.86 1.88
CA LYS A 109 1.71 18.96 1.60
C LYS A 109 1.11 17.62 1.26
N ILE A 110 -0.21 17.56 1.21
CA ILE A 110 -0.94 16.46 0.59
C ILE A 110 -1.43 16.95 -0.76
N LEU A 111 -1.06 16.23 -1.82
CA LEU A 111 -1.56 16.44 -3.16
C LEU A 111 -2.84 15.63 -3.39
N GLN A 112 -3.69 16.11 -4.28
CA GLN A 112 -4.77 15.35 -4.87
C GLN A 112 -4.58 15.26 -6.39
N VAL A 113 -4.86 14.09 -6.94
CA VAL A 113 -4.75 13.81 -8.38
C VAL A 113 -6.10 13.35 -8.89
N ASN A 114 -6.63 14.05 -9.88
CA ASN A 114 -7.83 13.63 -10.57
C ASN A 114 -7.50 12.43 -11.47
N MET A 115 -8.18 11.30 -11.25
CA MET A 115 -7.86 10.05 -11.94
C MET A 115 -8.17 10.05 -13.44
N GLN A 116 -9.09 10.92 -13.91
CA GLN A 116 -9.47 11.02 -15.32
C GLN A 116 -8.57 11.99 -16.09
N THR A 117 -8.40 13.22 -15.53
CA THR A 117 -7.65 14.29 -16.19
C THR A 117 -6.17 14.28 -15.88
N ARG A 118 -5.76 13.55 -14.83
CA ARG A 118 -4.40 13.52 -14.26
C ARG A 118 -3.94 14.89 -13.73
N ALA A 119 -4.86 15.82 -13.56
CA ALA A 119 -4.56 17.12 -12.97
C ALA A 119 -4.16 16.94 -11.50
N VAL A 120 -3.06 17.60 -11.11
CA VAL A 120 -2.51 17.58 -9.75
C VAL A 120 -2.72 18.95 -9.12
N SER A 121 -3.22 18.96 -7.88
CA SER A 121 -3.38 20.18 -7.08
C SER A 121 -3.08 19.90 -5.60
N THR A 122 -2.86 20.94 -4.83
CA THR A 122 -2.70 20.82 -3.37
C THR A 122 -4.06 20.61 -2.73
N PHE A 123 -4.19 19.55 -1.93
CA PHE A 123 -5.35 19.29 -1.08
C PHE A 123 -5.19 19.94 0.29
N ALA A 124 -4.03 19.76 0.95
CA ALA A 124 -3.74 20.31 2.24
C ALA A 124 -2.27 20.73 2.33
N ALA A 125 -1.98 21.93 2.83
CA ALA A 125 -0.62 22.41 3.08
C ALA A 125 -0.21 22.07 4.51
N LEU A 126 1.02 21.56 4.68
CA LEU A 126 1.63 21.23 5.98
C LEU A 126 2.97 21.96 6.13
N PRO A 127 2.99 23.29 6.20
CA PRO A 127 4.23 24.08 6.14
C PRO A 127 5.18 23.81 7.32
N GLU A 128 4.67 23.27 8.43
CA GLU A 128 5.47 22.91 9.61
C GLU A 128 5.93 21.45 9.59
N ALA A 129 5.54 20.65 8.58
CA ALA A 129 5.98 19.28 8.46
C ALA A 129 7.45 19.19 8.01
N ASP A 130 8.15 18.18 8.48
CA ASP A 130 9.51 17.84 8.03
C ASP A 130 9.48 17.10 6.68
N GLY A 131 8.48 16.24 6.49
CA GLY A 131 8.25 15.48 5.26
C GLY A 131 7.11 14.48 5.43
N PRO A 132 5.84 14.86 5.06
CA PRO A 132 4.71 13.94 5.14
C PRO A 132 5.03 12.63 4.43
N ASN A 133 4.95 11.51 5.17
CA ASN A 133 5.44 10.22 4.69
C ASN A 133 4.29 9.30 4.27
N ASP A 134 3.53 8.75 5.19
CA ASP A 134 2.42 7.85 4.86
C ASP A 134 1.06 8.44 5.27
N LEU A 135 -0.01 7.91 4.69
CA LEU A 135 -1.38 8.32 4.92
C LEU A 135 -2.23 7.13 5.39
N ALA A 136 -3.18 7.37 6.28
CA ALA A 136 -4.25 6.43 6.60
C ALA A 136 -5.60 7.10 6.39
N LEU A 137 -6.47 6.47 5.60
CA LEU A 137 -7.84 6.93 5.37
C LEU A 137 -8.74 6.45 6.51
N ALA A 138 -9.47 7.37 7.12
CA ALA A 138 -10.47 7.09 8.14
C ALA A 138 -11.88 6.95 7.52
N PRO A 139 -12.84 6.26 8.21
CA PRO A 139 -14.19 6.05 7.69
C PRO A 139 -14.98 7.33 7.43
N ASP A 140 -14.68 8.43 8.12
CA ASP A 140 -15.29 9.75 7.90
C ASP A 140 -14.70 10.50 6.70
N GLY A 141 -13.73 9.90 6.02
CA GLY A 141 -13.03 10.47 4.87
C GLY A 141 -11.92 11.44 5.23
N SER A 142 -11.57 11.62 6.52
CA SER A 142 -10.36 12.31 6.93
C SER A 142 -9.12 11.42 6.76
N PHE A 143 -7.92 12.04 6.82
CA PHE A 143 -6.67 11.31 6.80
C PHE A 143 -5.87 11.56 8.08
N TYR A 144 -5.06 10.58 8.44
CA TYR A 144 -3.91 10.75 9.32
C TYR A 144 -2.65 10.72 8.46
N ALA A 145 -1.67 11.54 8.80
CA ALA A 145 -0.38 11.56 8.12
C ALA A 145 0.76 11.48 9.13
N SER A 146 1.71 10.60 8.86
CA SER A 146 2.98 10.54 9.57
C SER A 146 3.97 11.53 8.95
N ASP A 147 4.85 12.06 9.79
CA ASP A 147 5.80 13.11 9.43
C ASP A 147 7.11 12.87 10.20
N PRO A 148 7.99 11.97 9.71
CA PRO A 148 9.25 11.67 10.36
C PRO A 148 10.28 12.79 10.14
N ASN A 149 11.00 13.14 11.20
CA ASN A 149 12.23 13.93 11.15
C ASN A 149 13.44 13.00 11.33
N TRP A 150 14.02 12.56 10.23
CA TRP A 150 15.16 11.64 10.24
C TRP A 150 16.43 12.24 10.81
N LYS A 151 16.60 13.57 10.71
CA LYS A 151 17.79 14.26 11.17
C LYS A 151 17.90 14.25 12.69
N ASP A 152 16.77 14.48 13.36
CA ASP A 152 16.72 14.63 14.81
C ASP A 152 16.10 13.42 15.52
N ASN A 153 15.83 12.33 14.77
CA ASN A 153 15.08 11.15 15.22
C ASN A 153 13.74 11.51 15.86
N GLY A 154 13.10 12.54 15.35
CA GLY A 154 11.83 13.08 15.82
C GLY A 154 10.70 12.84 14.83
N GLY A 155 9.59 13.52 15.05
CA GLY A 155 8.49 13.55 14.10
C GLY A 155 7.15 13.89 14.70
N ARG A 156 6.15 13.96 13.84
CA ARG A 156 4.80 14.43 14.15
C ARG A 156 3.75 13.50 13.55
N LEU A 157 2.56 13.63 14.07
CA LEU A 157 1.36 13.00 13.54
C LEU A 157 0.30 14.06 13.30
N TRP A 158 -0.23 14.09 12.09
CA TRP A 158 -1.20 15.06 11.65
C TRP A 158 -2.57 14.43 11.39
N HIS A 159 -3.63 15.19 11.61
CA HIS A 159 -4.98 14.91 11.12
C HIS A 159 -5.32 15.91 10.02
N ILE A 160 -5.82 15.41 8.89
CA ILE A 160 -6.27 16.21 7.75
C ILE A 160 -7.76 15.93 7.55
N GLY A 161 -8.57 16.92 7.82
CA GLY A 161 -10.02 16.85 7.66
C GLY A 161 -10.44 16.53 6.22
N ARG A 162 -11.68 16.09 6.04
CA ARG A 162 -12.25 15.84 4.71
C ARG A 162 -12.23 17.09 3.81
N ASP A 163 -12.23 18.26 4.41
CA ASP A 163 -12.15 19.59 3.78
C ASP A 163 -10.70 20.10 3.57
N GLY A 164 -9.69 19.31 3.99
CA GLY A 164 -8.27 19.70 3.92
C GLY A 164 -7.78 20.49 5.14
N ALA A 165 -8.59 20.71 6.16
CA ALA A 165 -8.15 21.36 7.40
C ALA A 165 -7.11 20.50 8.12
N VAL A 166 -5.98 21.10 8.52
CA VAL A 166 -4.84 20.40 9.13
C VAL A 166 -4.80 20.68 10.63
N ARG A 167 -4.55 19.62 11.41
CA ARG A 167 -4.38 19.70 12.85
C ARG A 167 -3.24 18.81 13.31
N LEU A 168 -2.29 19.36 14.07
CA LEU A 168 -1.26 18.59 14.76
C LEU A 168 -1.90 17.78 15.88
N LEU A 169 -1.66 16.46 15.90
CA LEU A 169 -2.17 15.55 16.94
C LEU A 169 -1.11 15.23 17.99
N GLU A 170 0.11 14.95 17.54
CA GLU A 170 1.22 14.59 18.43
C GLU A 170 2.53 15.08 17.82
N ALA A 171 3.45 15.51 18.68
CA ALA A 171 4.84 15.85 18.37
C ALA A 171 5.78 15.08 19.27
N GLY A 172 7.07 15.01 18.90
CA GLY A 172 8.09 14.31 19.67
C GLY A 172 8.03 12.80 19.54
N MET A 173 7.36 12.27 18.53
CA MET A 173 7.45 10.86 18.15
C MET A 173 8.83 10.53 17.59
N THR A 174 9.25 9.27 17.68
CA THR A 174 10.56 8.82 17.18
C THR A 174 10.42 8.28 15.75
N THR A 175 10.52 9.16 14.75
CA THR A 175 10.39 8.82 13.32
C THR A 175 9.12 8.01 13.01
N PRO A 176 7.90 8.59 13.22
CA PRO A 176 6.65 7.93 12.84
C PRO A 176 6.62 7.72 11.32
N ASN A 177 6.21 6.52 10.90
CA ASN A 177 6.23 6.12 9.50
C ASN A 177 4.90 5.46 9.10
N GLY A 178 4.86 4.16 8.87
CA GLY A 178 3.64 3.47 8.47
C GLY A 178 2.51 3.66 9.49
N LEU A 179 1.31 3.90 8.98
CA LEU A 179 0.11 4.01 9.81
C LEU A 179 -1.12 3.46 9.08
N ASP A 180 -2.07 2.93 9.85
CA ASP A 180 -3.38 2.57 9.31
C ASP A 180 -4.47 2.60 10.40
N VAL A 181 -5.73 2.77 9.97
CA VAL A 181 -6.91 2.74 10.82
C VAL A 181 -7.43 1.31 10.89
N SER A 182 -7.93 0.87 12.05
CA SER A 182 -8.56 -0.45 12.19
C SER A 182 -9.80 -0.59 11.30
N PRO A 183 -10.22 -1.82 10.92
CA PRO A 183 -11.38 -2.03 10.06
C PRO A 183 -12.68 -1.45 10.62
N ASP A 184 -12.85 -1.42 11.95
CA ASP A 184 -14.01 -0.84 12.63
C ASP A 184 -13.90 0.69 12.81
N GLY A 185 -12.80 1.30 12.37
CA GLY A 185 -12.55 2.73 12.43
C GLY A 185 -12.25 3.28 13.83
N LYS A 186 -12.11 2.43 14.86
CA LYS A 186 -12.00 2.87 16.25
C LYS A 186 -10.57 3.05 16.74
N GLN A 187 -9.59 2.52 16.00
CA GLN A 187 -8.18 2.61 16.38
C GLN A 187 -7.35 3.16 15.23
N LEU A 188 -6.31 3.88 15.57
CA LEU A 188 -5.19 4.20 14.68
C LEU A 188 -3.96 3.46 15.18
N TYR A 189 -3.27 2.78 14.27
CA TYR A 189 -1.96 2.19 14.49
C TYR A 189 -0.90 3.06 13.84
N VAL A 190 0.22 3.28 14.53
CA VAL A 190 1.36 4.05 14.02
C VAL A 190 2.63 3.34 14.42
N ASN A 191 3.52 3.06 13.47
CA ASN A 191 4.85 2.58 13.79
C ASN A 191 5.87 3.73 13.86
N GLU A 192 6.90 3.54 14.66
CA GLU A 192 8.09 4.39 14.76
C GLU A 192 9.31 3.59 14.30
N SER A 193 9.93 4.01 13.19
CA SER A 193 11.00 3.27 12.54
C SER A 193 12.21 3.05 13.45
N MET A 194 12.73 4.12 14.08
CA MET A 194 13.97 4.05 14.88
C MET A 194 13.75 3.44 16.25
N SER A 195 12.62 3.70 16.91
CA SER A 195 12.30 3.08 18.20
C SER A 195 11.80 1.65 18.05
N ARG A 196 11.44 1.21 16.83
CA ARG A 196 10.96 -0.14 16.51
C ARG A 196 9.71 -0.53 17.29
N LYS A 197 8.82 0.44 17.52
CA LYS A 197 7.57 0.29 18.27
C LYS A 197 6.38 0.52 17.37
N VAL A 198 5.32 -0.24 17.59
CA VAL A 198 4.00 0.02 17.02
C VAL A 198 3.10 0.48 18.15
N TRP A 199 2.48 1.63 17.96
CA TRP A 199 1.53 2.21 18.90
C TRP A 199 0.10 2.02 18.41
N ALA A 200 -0.83 1.82 19.33
CA ALA A 200 -2.26 1.87 19.07
C ALA A 200 -2.87 3.03 19.85
N TYR A 201 -3.75 3.76 19.18
CA TYR A 201 -4.53 4.85 19.77
C TYR A 201 -6.01 4.54 19.63
N ASP A 202 -6.82 4.97 20.59
CA ASP A 202 -8.26 5.03 20.40
C ASP A 202 -8.60 6.29 19.62
N ARG A 203 -9.38 6.12 18.54
CA ARG A 203 -9.79 7.19 17.64
C ARG A 203 -11.16 7.74 18.06
N GLY A 204 -11.25 9.05 18.29
CA GLY A 204 -12.51 9.78 18.45
C GLY A 204 -13.20 10.02 17.09
N SER A 205 -14.52 10.24 17.13
CA SER A 205 -15.30 10.61 15.93
C SER A 205 -14.90 11.97 15.33
N ASP A 206 -14.28 12.83 16.13
CA ASP A 206 -13.70 14.11 15.74
C ASP A 206 -12.26 14.01 15.20
N GLY A 207 -11.76 12.80 15.00
CA GLY A 207 -10.39 12.51 14.57
C GLY A 207 -9.33 12.70 15.66
N SER A 208 -9.74 12.98 16.93
CA SER A 208 -8.79 13.02 18.06
C SER A 208 -8.27 11.64 18.41
N LEU A 209 -7.07 11.59 19.01
CA LEU A 209 -6.44 10.35 19.48
C LEU A 209 -6.30 10.37 20.99
N ARG A 210 -6.54 9.20 21.61
CA ARG A 210 -6.46 8.99 23.07
C ARG A 210 -5.86 7.63 23.38
N ASN A 211 -5.53 7.41 24.64
CA ASN A 211 -5.14 6.10 25.16
C ASN A 211 -4.00 5.44 24.35
N LYS A 212 -2.94 6.23 24.05
CA LYS A 212 -1.74 5.70 23.38
C LYS A 212 -1.19 4.52 24.19
N ARG A 213 -1.01 3.37 23.54
CA ARG A 213 -0.48 2.16 24.14
C ARG A 213 0.46 1.44 23.20
N LEU A 214 1.48 0.81 23.76
CA LEU A 214 2.39 -0.04 22.98
C LEU A 214 1.62 -1.29 22.55
N LEU A 215 1.61 -1.54 21.24
CA LEU A 215 1.04 -2.76 20.66
C LEU A 215 2.09 -3.87 20.58
N ILE A 216 3.24 -3.58 19.99
CA ILE A 216 4.38 -4.50 19.86
C ILE A 216 5.68 -3.69 19.70
N SER A 217 6.80 -4.28 20.07
CA SER A 217 8.14 -3.81 19.74
C SER A 217 8.98 -4.93 19.13
N PHE A 218 9.91 -4.55 18.25
CA PHE A 218 10.82 -5.49 17.62
C PHE A 218 12.24 -5.28 18.14
N PRO A 219 13.03 -6.36 18.30
CA PRO A 219 14.39 -6.26 18.87
C PRO A 219 15.39 -5.67 17.86
N ASP A 220 15.12 -5.80 16.56
CA ASP A 220 16.03 -5.52 15.46
C ASP A 220 15.33 -4.76 14.33
N PHE A 221 16.08 -4.25 13.38
CA PHE A 221 15.66 -3.60 12.15
C PHE A 221 14.52 -2.59 12.29
N GLY A 222 14.46 -1.64 11.36
CA GLY A 222 13.42 -0.63 11.32
C GLY A 222 12.08 -1.15 10.81
N MET A 223 11.12 -0.26 10.82
CA MET A 223 9.82 -0.43 10.18
C MET A 223 9.57 0.72 9.22
N ASP A 224 8.83 0.45 8.18
CA ASP A 224 8.41 1.42 7.20
C ASP A 224 6.88 1.39 7.04
N GLY A 225 6.32 1.44 5.87
CA GLY A 225 4.87 1.44 5.69
C GLY A 225 4.17 0.20 6.28
N MET A 226 2.88 0.32 6.54
CA MET A 226 2.03 -0.79 7.00
C MET A 226 0.57 -0.64 6.59
N ARG A 227 -0.17 -1.75 6.51
CA ARG A 227 -1.60 -1.82 6.21
C ARG A 227 -2.31 -2.86 7.05
N CYS A 228 -3.60 -2.62 7.32
CA CYS A 228 -4.48 -3.59 7.95
C CYS A 228 -5.13 -4.52 6.92
N ASP A 229 -5.30 -5.79 7.28
CA ASP A 229 -6.28 -6.65 6.64
C ASP A 229 -7.69 -6.45 7.24
N ALA A 230 -8.69 -7.15 6.71
CA ALA A 230 -10.09 -7.05 7.13
C ALA A 230 -10.34 -7.55 8.56
N ASP A 231 -9.45 -8.36 9.13
CA ASP A 231 -9.51 -8.84 10.52
C ASP A 231 -8.71 -7.91 11.47
N GLY A 232 -8.08 -6.85 10.93
CA GLY A 232 -7.28 -5.89 11.68
C GLY A 232 -5.84 -6.32 11.93
N ASN A 233 -5.35 -7.40 11.29
CA ASN A 233 -3.95 -7.75 11.37
C ASN A 233 -3.12 -6.74 10.57
N LEU A 234 -1.99 -6.31 11.15
CA LEU A 234 -1.06 -5.34 10.57
C LEU A 234 0.00 -6.07 9.74
N TYR A 235 0.10 -5.73 8.47
CA TYR A 235 1.19 -6.12 7.58
C TYR A 235 2.22 -4.99 7.59
N ILE A 236 3.37 -5.22 8.20
CA ILE A 236 4.38 -4.21 8.49
C ILE A 236 5.62 -4.49 7.66
N ALA A 237 6.02 -3.53 6.84
CA ALA A 237 7.29 -3.58 6.12
C ALA A 237 8.45 -3.45 7.12
N ARG A 238 9.29 -4.51 7.23
CA ARG A 238 10.46 -4.55 8.09
C ARG A 238 11.70 -4.16 7.27
N TYR A 239 12.01 -2.85 7.30
CA TYR A 239 13.12 -2.27 6.56
C TYR A 239 14.46 -2.86 7.00
N ASP A 240 15.32 -3.22 6.05
CA ASP A 240 16.58 -3.97 6.19
C ASP A 240 16.44 -5.44 6.67
N ALA A 241 15.28 -5.86 7.18
CA ALA A 241 15.04 -7.26 7.54
C ALA A 241 14.66 -8.15 6.33
N GLY A 242 14.21 -7.56 5.22
CA GLY A 242 13.79 -8.31 4.04
C GLY A 242 12.53 -9.14 4.28
N GLN A 243 11.55 -8.60 5.00
CA GLN A 243 10.33 -9.33 5.32
C GLN A 243 9.14 -8.42 5.63
N ILE A 244 7.94 -8.97 5.50
CA ILE A 244 6.70 -8.41 6.05
C ILE A 244 6.38 -9.15 7.35
N ALA A 245 6.21 -8.43 8.44
CA ALA A 245 5.68 -8.97 9.70
C ALA A 245 4.15 -8.83 9.72
N VAL A 246 3.44 -9.92 10.03
CA VAL A 246 1.99 -9.91 10.23
C VAL A 246 1.71 -9.98 11.72
N VAL A 247 1.09 -8.94 12.26
CA VAL A 247 0.85 -8.76 13.71
C VAL A 247 -0.65 -8.64 13.97
N SER A 248 -1.16 -9.37 14.96
CA SER A 248 -2.58 -9.28 15.33
C SER A 248 -2.93 -7.94 16.01
N PRO A 249 -4.23 -7.57 16.08
CA PRO A 249 -4.68 -6.39 16.82
C PRO A 249 -4.35 -6.42 18.32
N GLN A 250 -3.97 -7.59 18.85
CA GLN A 250 -3.53 -7.76 20.23
C GLN A 250 -2.00 -7.71 20.39
N GLY A 251 -1.26 -7.38 19.31
CA GLY A 251 0.21 -7.26 19.36
C GLY A 251 0.95 -8.59 19.26
N LYS A 252 0.32 -9.67 18.85
CA LYS A 252 0.99 -10.96 18.65
C LYS A 252 1.56 -11.06 17.25
N LEU A 253 2.85 -11.33 17.09
CA LEU A 253 3.44 -11.70 15.82
C LEU A 253 2.85 -13.05 15.36
N LEU A 254 2.11 -13.05 14.25
CA LEU A 254 1.45 -14.23 13.70
C LEU A 254 2.37 -14.98 12.73
N ARG A 255 3.09 -14.23 11.89
CA ARG A 255 4.04 -14.76 10.90
C ARG A 255 4.96 -13.69 10.35
N THR A 256 5.96 -14.12 9.61
CA THR A 256 6.77 -13.30 8.73
C THR A 256 6.72 -13.85 7.31
N VAL A 257 6.75 -12.97 6.32
CA VAL A 257 6.83 -13.33 4.89
C VAL A 257 8.18 -12.84 4.39
N ALA A 258 9.05 -13.77 4.02
CA ALA A 258 10.36 -13.44 3.48
C ALA A 258 10.24 -12.83 2.08
N LEU A 259 11.05 -11.82 1.80
CA LEU A 259 11.17 -11.13 0.53
C LEU A 259 12.57 -11.37 -0.04
N LYS A 260 12.74 -11.19 -1.35
CA LYS A 260 14.07 -11.18 -1.96
C LYS A 260 14.82 -9.89 -1.64
N GLY A 261 14.11 -8.74 -1.69
CA GLY A 261 14.65 -7.44 -1.31
C GLY A 261 14.73 -7.27 0.21
N ARG A 262 15.70 -6.51 0.67
CA ARG A 262 15.90 -6.24 2.09
C ARG A 262 15.16 -5.01 2.59
N LYS A 263 15.03 -3.98 1.73
CA LYS A 263 14.46 -2.69 2.11
C LYS A 263 13.01 -2.59 1.64
N ALA A 264 12.15 -3.41 2.28
CA ALA A 264 10.72 -3.28 2.11
C ALA A 264 10.27 -1.92 2.66
N SER A 265 9.72 -1.07 1.77
CA SER A 265 9.32 0.28 2.15
C SER A 265 7.84 0.35 2.51
N ASN A 266 6.94 -0.25 1.72
CA ASN A 266 5.51 -0.15 2.04
C ASN A 266 4.73 -1.34 1.47
N VAL A 267 3.46 -1.48 1.90
CA VAL A 267 2.58 -2.56 1.46
C VAL A 267 1.23 -2.01 1.01
N ALA A 268 0.58 -2.74 0.09
CA ALA A 268 -0.80 -2.51 -0.31
C ALA A 268 -1.51 -3.84 -0.52
N PHE A 269 -2.83 -3.83 -0.38
CA PHE A 269 -3.69 -4.94 -0.75
C PHE A 269 -4.42 -4.64 -2.05
N GLY A 270 -4.70 -5.67 -2.85
CA GLY A 270 -5.47 -5.56 -4.08
C GLY A 270 -5.71 -6.91 -4.75
N GLY A 271 -5.73 -6.90 -6.09
CA GLY A 271 -6.18 -8.05 -6.88
C GLY A 271 -7.69 -8.21 -6.84
N ALA A 272 -8.23 -9.11 -7.67
CA ALA A 272 -9.67 -9.25 -7.88
C ALA A 272 -10.47 -9.61 -6.60
N ASP A 273 -9.84 -10.26 -5.63
CA ASP A 273 -10.45 -10.66 -4.35
C ASP A 273 -9.90 -9.88 -3.15
N GLY A 274 -9.05 -8.87 -3.40
CA GLY A 274 -8.44 -8.04 -2.37
C GLY A 274 -7.39 -8.74 -1.51
N LYS A 275 -6.95 -9.96 -1.87
CA LYS A 275 -6.00 -10.76 -1.08
C LYS A 275 -4.57 -10.72 -1.61
N GLN A 276 -4.34 -10.08 -2.73
CA GLN A 276 -2.99 -9.91 -3.24
C GLN A 276 -2.31 -8.76 -2.50
N VAL A 277 -1.13 -9.04 -1.95
CA VAL A 277 -0.31 -8.07 -1.24
C VAL A 277 0.83 -7.65 -2.16
N PHE A 278 1.06 -6.35 -2.25
CA PHE A 278 2.13 -5.73 -3.03
C PHE A 278 3.11 -5.05 -2.07
N VAL A 279 4.39 -5.21 -2.32
CA VAL A 279 5.46 -4.65 -1.49
C VAL A 279 6.44 -3.89 -2.37
N THR A 280 6.65 -2.62 -2.10
CA THR A 280 7.70 -1.81 -2.72
C THR A 280 9.04 -2.07 -2.03
N LEU A 281 10.12 -2.11 -2.83
CA LEU A 281 11.47 -2.46 -2.39
C LEU A 281 12.47 -1.42 -2.88
N GLN A 282 13.03 -0.66 -1.95
CA GLN A 282 13.94 0.45 -2.27
C GLN A 282 15.32 -0.02 -2.74
N ASP A 283 15.86 -1.08 -2.12
CA ASP A 283 17.18 -1.62 -2.49
C ASP A 283 17.21 -2.24 -3.90
N ARG A 284 16.05 -2.70 -4.37
CA ARG A 284 15.89 -3.30 -5.69
C ARG A 284 15.28 -2.35 -6.74
N GLY A 285 14.61 -1.27 -6.30
CA GLY A 285 13.77 -0.46 -7.19
C GLY A 285 12.67 -1.31 -7.85
N ALA A 286 12.03 -2.18 -7.09
CA ALA A 286 11.16 -3.25 -7.56
C ALA A 286 9.85 -3.32 -6.77
N VAL A 287 8.93 -4.16 -7.24
CA VAL A 287 7.72 -4.54 -6.49
C VAL A 287 7.65 -6.06 -6.43
N GLU A 288 7.56 -6.60 -5.21
CA GLU A 288 7.21 -8.00 -4.97
C GLU A 288 5.75 -8.16 -4.61
N THR A 289 5.24 -9.37 -4.76
CA THR A 289 3.85 -9.69 -4.44
C THR A 289 3.73 -11.08 -3.84
N PHE A 290 2.74 -11.26 -2.96
CA PHE A 290 2.34 -12.56 -2.44
C PHE A 290 0.82 -12.59 -2.18
N ARG A 291 0.26 -13.78 -1.99
CA ARG A 291 -1.14 -13.95 -1.60
C ARG A 291 -1.28 -14.01 -0.08
N SER A 292 -2.23 -13.30 0.46
CA SER A 292 -2.70 -13.37 1.84
C SER A 292 -3.92 -14.31 1.94
N ASP A 293 -4.24 -14.79 3.14
CA ASP A 293 -5.49 -15.54 3.43
C ASP A 293 -6.67 -14.58 3.74
N ARG A 294 -6.40 -13.29 3.92
CA ARG A 294 -7.39 -12.23 4.20
C ARG A 294 -7.30 -11.13 3.15
N ARG A 295 -8.41 -10.49 2.87
CA ARG A 295 -8.44 -9.26 2.05
C ARG A 295 -7.95 -8.07 2.86
N GLY A 296 -7.45 -7.05 2.20
CA GLY A 296 -7.14 -5.77 2.85
C GLY A 296 -8.39 -5.06 3.36
N ARG A 297 -8.23 -4.22 4.35
CA ARG A 297 -9.30 -3.40 4.92
C ARG A 297 -9.97 -2.50 3.87
N GLU A 298 -9.17 -1.91 2.99
CA GLU A 298 -9.62 -0.93 1.98
C GLU A 298 -10.14 -1.56 0.68
N THR A 299 -10.10 -2.90 0.53
CA THR A 299 -10.47 -3.61 -0.72
C THR A 299 -11.91 -4.10 -0.76
N GLY A 300 -12.82 -3.51 -0.05
CA GLY A 300 -14.19 -3.99 0.11
C GLY A 300 -15.29 -2.99 -0.25
N HIS A 301 -14.98 -1.97 -1.07
CA HIS A 301 -15.95 -0.95 -1.50
C HIS A 301 -16.34 -1.13 -2.94
#